data_6e6a8f63d4612edeb1e80ce58677259a
#
_entry.id   6e6a8f63d4612edeb1e80ce58677259a
#
_cell.length_a   1.000
_cell.length_b   1.000
_cell.length_c   1.000
_cell.angle_alpha   90.00
_cell.angle_beta   90.00
_cell.angle_gamma   90.00
#
_symmetry.space_group_name_H-M   'P 1'
#
loop_
_entity.id
_entity.type
_entity.pdbx_description
1 polymer ?
#
loop_
_entity_poly.entity_id
_entity_poly.type
_entity_poly.pdbx_seq_one_letter_code
_entity_poly.pdbx_strand_id
1 'polypeptide(L)'
;MVLNEKRTTVAYRCPHCGGGILSAVGLFNLSADMVKLKCTCGKSELKIIYNRDGTVRLTVPCLICAQPHTFTVRSSLFFSDELFVLPCPYSDINICFTGEMNRVKAELARTELELLDMLEENGITDFSALHGDEKDLGDPQILDIVLFVIDDLDAEGKIYCRCHPDPALEDGKPSAEWAIPDEAATDSPEGSRYEAEVTDDGIKLTCRICGASRVIPTDSMLSAHAFLNADSLHLE
;
A
#
# COMPACT_ATOMS: atom_id res chain seq x y z
N MET A 1 36.66 -24.39 -23.57
CA MET A 1 35.24 -23.98 -23.62
C MET A 1 35.02 -23.00 -22.50
N VAL A 2 35.00 -21.69 -22.79
CA VAL A 2 34.78 -20.67 -21.76
C VAL A 2 33.26 -20.62 -21.53
N LEU A 3 32.83 -21.09 -20.35
CA LEU A 3 31.44 -20.94 -19.92
C LEU A 3 31.21 -19.43 -19.67
N ASN A 4 30.52 -18.78 -20.59
CA ASN A 4 30.10 -17.40 -20.39
C ASN A 4 29.04 -17.45 -19.26
N GLU A 5 29.45 -17.06 -18.07
CA GLU A 5 28.56 -16.95 -16.93
C GLU A 5 27.50 -15.86 -17.23
N LYS A 6 26.23 -16.25 -17.24
CA LYS A 6 25.15 -15.30 -17.39
C LYS A 6 25.11 -14.40 -16.14
N ARG A 7 25.36 -13.11 -16.35
CA ARG A 7 25.35 -12.09 -15.31
C ARG A 7 24.45 -10.94 -15.75
N THR A 8 23.79 -10.31 -14.82
CA THR A 8 23.04 -9.08 -15.01
C THR A 8 23.30 -8.14 -13.85
N THR A 9 23.09 -6.87 -14.03
CA THR A 9 23.08 -5.91 -12.95
C THR A 9 21.64 -5.69 -12.51
N VAL A 10 21.39 -5.72 -11.22
CA VAL A 10 20.10 -5.42 -10.61
C VAL A 10 20.25 -4.19 -9.74
N ALA A 11 19.32 -3.27 -9.88
CA ALA A 11 19.26 -2.07 -9.05
C ALA A 11 17.83 -1.79 -8.57
N TYR A 12 17.74 -1.22 -7.37
CA TYR A 12 16.50 -0.69 -6.82
C TYR A 12 16.82 0.52 -5.93
N ARG A 13 15.81 1.30 -5.59
CA ARG A 13 15.93 2.43 -4.68
C ARG A 13 15.34 2.09 -3.33
N CYS A 14 16.06 2.44 -2.27
CA CYS A 14 15.57 2.20 -0.91
C CYS A 14 14.42 3.15 -0.58
N PRO A 15 13.26 2.66 -0.15
CA PRO A 15 12.15 3.50 0.25
C PRO A 15 12.47 4.36 1.49
N HIS A 16 13.31 3.87 2.40
CA HIS A 16 13.58 4.56 3.67
C HIS A 16 14.61 5.68 3.59
N CYS A 17 15.64 5.53 2.75
CA CYS A 17 16.72 6.52 2.67
C CYS A 17 16.94 7.11 1.27
N GLY A 18 16.13 6.74 0.29
CA GLY A 18 16.26 7.19 -1.09
C GLY A 18 17.51 6.66 -1.82
N GLY A 19 18.43 5.99 -1.13
CA GLY A 19 19.69 5.51 -1.69
C GLY A 19 19.50 4.47 -2.78
N GLY A 20 20.23 4.60 -3.90
CA GLY A 20 20.26 3.60 -4.96
C GLY A 20 21.13 2.40 -4.57
N ILE A 21 20.59 1.19 -4.67
CA ILE A 21 21.30 -0.06 -4.45
C ILE A 21 21.51 -0.72 -5.80
N LEU A 22 22.74 -1.13 -6.08
CA LEU A 22 23.12 -1.78 -7.33
C LEU A 22 24.08 -2.93 -7.06
N SER A 23 23.82 -4.10 -7.69
CA SER A 23 24.69 -5.27 -7.58
C SER A 23 24.67 -6.11 -8.86
N ALA A 24 25.79 -6.72 -9.15
CA ALA A 24 25.89 -7.72 -10.21
C ALA A 24 25.41 -9.08 -9.66
N VAL A 25 24.51 -9.73 -10.39
CA VAL A 25 23.90 -11.02 -10.03
C VAL A 25 24.21 -12.03 -11.12
N GLY A 26 24.89 -13.10 -10.75
CA GLY A 26 25.22 -14.22 -11.64
C GLY A 26 24.25 -15.38 -11.48
N LEU A 27 24.08 -16.19 -12.54
CA LEU A 27 23.22 -17.37 -12.50
C LEU A 27 23.66 -18.37 -11.41
N PHE A 28 24.97 -18.53 -11.19
CA PHE A 28 25.47 -19.43 -10.15
C PHE A 28 25.11 -18.99 -8.75
N ASN A 29 25.07 -17.67 -8.49
CA ASN A 29 24.67 -17.14 -7.20
C ASN A 29 23.19 -17.42 -6.91
N LEU A 30 22.36 -17.42 -7.96
CA LEU A 30 20.92 -17.69 -7.86
C LEU A 30 20.58 -19.18 -7.80
N SER A 31 21.46 -20.07 -8.33
CA SER A 31 21.21 -21.51 -8.36
C SER A 31 21.38 -22.17 -6.99
N ALA A 32 22.11 -21.53 -6.08
CA ALA A 32 22.44 -22.09 -4.77
C ALA A 32 21.42 -21.69 -3.70
N ASP A 33 20.86 -20.49 -3.78
CA ASP A 33 19.93 -19.97 -2.77
C ASP A 33 19.28 -18.64 -3.21
N MET A 34 18.44 -18.08 -2.35
CA MET A 34 17.87 -16.74 -2.51
C MET A 34 18.97 -15.68 -2.36
N VAL A 35 19.08 -14.79 -3.34
CA VAL A 35 19.96 -13.62 -3.26
C VAL A 35 19.19 -12.43 -2.67
N LYS A 36 19.80 -11.77 -1.69
CA LYS A 36 19.27 -10.56 -1.03
C LYS A 36 20.20 -9.39 -1.28
N LEU A 37 19.68 -8.33 -1.88
CA LEU A 37 20.38 -7.06 -2.00
C LEU A 37 19.88 -6.13 -0.90
N LYS A 38 20.72 -5.88 0.11
CA LYS A 38 20.37 -5.05 1.26
C LYS A 38 20.86 -3.63 1.07
N CYS A 39 20.04 -2.67 1.49
CA CYS A 39 20.46 -1.28 1.62
C CYS A 39 21.45 -1.12 2.77
N THR A 40 22.37 -0.15 2.65
CA THR A 40 23.34 0.21 3.71
C THR A 40 22.64 0.73 4.96
N CYS A 41 21.44 1.32 4.85
CA CYS A 41 20.64 1.73 6.00
C CYS A 41 20.05 0.56 6.80
N GLY A 42 20.09 -0.67 6.25
CA GLY A 42 19.60 -1.90 6.89
C GLY A 42 18.07 -2.10 6.85
N LYS A 43 17.31 -1.08 6.46
CA LYS A 43 15.83 -1.10 6.54
C LYS A 43 15.13 -1.69 5.31
N SER A 44 15.80 -1.88 4.18
CA SER A 44 15.21 -2.47 2.97
C SER A 44 16.07 -3.55 2.35
N GLU A 45 15.43 -4.55 1.74
CA GLU A 45 16.09 -5.60 0.99
C GLU A 45 15.26 -6.03 -0.24
N LEU A 46 15.92 -6.16 -1.40
CA LEU A 46 15.35 -6.79 -2.58
C LEU A 46 15.72 -8.27 -2.55
N LYS A 47 14.72 -9.15 -2.77
CA LYS A 47 14.91 -10.60 -2.79
C LYS A 47 14.80 -11.13 -4.22
N ILE A 48 15.72 -12.02 -4.62
CA ILE A 48 15.78 -12.63 -5.95
C ILE A 48 15.84 -14.14 -5.77
N ILE A 49 14.90 -14.86 -6.38
CA ILE A 49 14.80 -16.32 -6.32
C ILE A 49 14.74 -16.85 -7.75
N TYR A 50 15.61 -17.81 -8.09
CA TYR A 50 15.54 -18.53 -9.32
C TYR A 50 14.68 -19.80 -9.16
N ASN A 51 13.59 -19.88 -9.95
CA ASN A 51 12.69 -21.02 -9.91
C ASN A 51 13.12 -22.12 -10.87
N ARG A 52 12.74 -23.37 -10.57
CA ARG A 52 13.07 -24.55 -11.40
C ARG A 52 12.42 -24.52 -12.79
N ASP A 53 11.37 -23.74 -12.97
CA ASP A 53 10.67 -23.53 -14.24
C ASP A 53 11.37 -22.55 -15.19
N GLY A 54 12.57 -22.05 -14.82
CA GLY A 54 13.32 -21.08 -15.60
C GLY A 54 12.83 -19.65 -15.45
N THR A 55 12.05 -19.34 -14.43
CA THR A 55 11.66 -17.97 -14.08
C THR A 55 12.48 -17.44 -12.91
N VAL A 56 12.53 -16.11 -12.79
CA VAL A 56 13.14 -15.39 -11.68
C VAL A 56 12.04 -14.60 -10.97
N ARG A 57 11.91 -14.84 -9.67
CA ARG A 57 10.99 -14.05 -8.81
C ARG A 57 11.78 -12.97 -8.11
N LEU A 58 11.31 -11.72 -8.23
CA LEU A 58 11.85 -10.56 -7.54
C LEU A 58 10.82 -10.04 -6.57
N THR A 59 11.21 -9.84 -5.32
CA THR A 59 10.41 -9.09 -4.33
C THR A 59 11.11 -7.76 -4.10
N VAL A 60 10.51 -6.69 -4.60
CA VAL A 60 11.11 -5.36 -4.71
C VAL A 60 10.43 -4.41 -3.74
N PRO A 61 11.19 -3.77 -2.81
CA PRO A 61 10.64 -2.69 -2.00
C PRO A 61 10.16 -1.54 -2.89
N CYS A 62 9.02 -0.95 -2.58
CA CYS A 62 8.45 0.15 -3.32
C CYS A 62 8.70 1.49 -2.62
N LEU A 63 8.92 2.56 -3.40
CA LEU A 63 9.08 3.92 -2.89
C LEU A 63 7.77 4.53 -2.41
N ILE A 64 6.65 4.12 -3.01
CA ILE A 64 5.33 4.71 -2.77
C ILE A 64 4.46 3.79 -1.91
N CYS A 65 4.50 2.47 -2.18
CA CYS A 65 3.68 1.51 -1.46
C CYS A 65 4.39 1.05 -0.19
N ALA A 66 3.66 0.92 0.92
CA ALA A 66 4.21 0.38 2.17
C ALA A 66 4.67 -1.09 2.00
N GLN A 67 4.04 -1.85 1.08
CA GLN A 67 4.34 -3.25 0.82
C GLN A 67 5.25 -3.44 -0.40
N PRO A 68 6.14 -4.44 -0.38
CA PRO A 68 6.98 -4.78 -1.52
C PRO A 68 6.15 -5.45 -2.63
N HIS A 69 6.51 -5.21 -3.88
CA HIS A 69 5.88 -5.86 -5.03
C HIS A 69 6.65 -7.10 -5.46
N THR A 70 5.92 -8.13 -5.89
CA THR A 70 6.49 -9.37 -6.39
C THR A 70 6.29 -9.49 -7.89
N PHE A 71 7.41 -9.65 -8.62
CA PHE A 71 7.45 -9.85 -10.05
C PHE A 71 7.99 -11.24 -10.38
N THR A 72 7.45 -11.84 -11.44
CA THR A 72 7.98 -13.10 -11.98
C THR A 72 8.32 -12.88 -13.44
N VAL A 73 9.60 -12.99 -13.79
CA VAL A 73 10.12 -12.73 -15.12
C VAL A 73 10.85 -13.99 -15.66
N ARG A 74 10.90 -14.16 -16.98
CA ARG A 74 11.68 -15.25 -17.58
C ARG A 74 13.16 -14.97 -17.37
N SER A 75 13.95 -16.03 -17.08
CA SER A 75 15.39 -15.91 -16.88
C SER A 75 16.13 -15.36 -18.10
N SER A 76 15.63 -15.61 -19.32
CA SER A 76 16.18 -15.04 -20.55
C SER A 76 16.08 -13.53 -20.60
N LEU A 77 14.99 -12.96 -20.08
CA LEU A 77 14.78 -11.53 -19.98
C LEU A 77 15.60 -10.93 -18.83
N PHE A 78 15.60 -11.60 -17.67
CA PHE A 78 16.35 -11.17 -16.49
C PHE A 78 17.87 -11.08 -16.75
N PHE A 79 18.43 -12.00 -17.50
CA PHE A 79 19.85 -12.03 -17.89
C PHE A 79 20.14 -11.39 -19.26
N SER A 80 19.22 -10.58 -19.78
CA SER A 80 19.45 -9.80 -20.99
C SER A 80 20.40 -8.63 -20.70
N ASP A 81 21.22 -8.25 -21.71
CA ASP A 81 22.02 -7.01 -21.67
C ASP A 81 21.16 -5.75 -21.92
N GLU A 82 19.92 -5.92 -22.39
CA GLU A 82 18.99 -4.83 -22.56
C GLU A 82 18.45 -4.35 -21.21
N LEU A 83 18.25 -3.06 -21.10
CA LEU A 83 17.62 -2.49 -19.93
C LEU A 83 16.18 -2.98 -19.82
N PHE A 84 15.88 -3.64 -18.71
CA PHE A 84 14.54 -4.05 -18.35
C PHE A 84 14.12 -3.38 -17.06
N VAL A 85 12.95 -2.77 -17.06
CA VAL A 85 12.43 -1.93 -15.99
C VAL A 85 11.17 -2.54 -15.42
N LEU A 86 11.05 -2.53 -14.10
CA LEU A 86 9.87 -2.99 -13.36
C LEU A 86 9.21 -1.79 -12.68
N PRO A 87 8.07 -1.32 -13.19
CA PRO A 87 7.32 -0.24 -12.58
C PRO A 87 6.49 -0.73 -11.39
N CYS A 88 6.17 0.19 -10.49
CA CYS A 88 5.15 -0.04 -9.47
C CYS A 88 3.78 -0.22 -10.14
N PRO A 89 3.01 -1.27 -9.84
CA PRO A 89 1.71 -1.50 -10.47
C PRO A 89 0.66 -0.42 -10.21
N TYR A 90 0.87 0.42 -9.18
CA TYR A 90 -0.10 1.43 -8.74
C TYR A 90 0.27 2.87 -9.13
N SER A 91 1.59 3.17 -9.24
CA SER A 91 2.06 4.55 -9.49
C SER A 91 2.84 4.71 -10.78
N ASP A 92 3.06 3.63 -11.55
CA ASP A 92 3.89 3.59 -12.75
C ASP A 92 5.36 4.05 -12.56
N ILE A 93 5.76 4.38 -11.32
CA ILE A 93 7.13 4.74 -10.99
C ILE A 93 8.03 3.51 -11.09
N ASN A 94 9.15 3.65 -11.75
CA ASN A 94 10.12 2.58 -11.92
C ASN A 94 10.84 2.28 -10.61
N ILE A 95 10.68 1.06 -10.07
CA ILE A 95 11.20 0.66 -8.76
C ILE A 95 12.36 -0.33 -8.82
N CYS A 96 12.54 -1.02 -9.94
CA CYS A 96 13.64 -1.96 -10.13
C CYS A 96 14.12 -1.96 -11.58
N PHE A 97 15.42 -2.14 -11.76
CA PHE A 97 16.12 -2.08 -13.04
C PHE A 97 17.02 -3.30 -13.17
N THR A 98 17.02 -3.95 -14.35
CA THR A 98 17.95 -5.03 -14.67
C THR A 98 18.54 -4.85 -16.05
N GLY A 99 19.77 -5.35 -16.28
CA GLY A 99 20.45 -5.27 -17.56
C GLY A 99 21.94 -5.01 -17.47
N GLU A 100 22.51 -4.39 -18.52
CA GLU A 100 23.91 -3.98 -18.56
C GLU A 100 24.17 -2.84 -17.55
N MET A 101 25.31 -2.89 -16.86
CA MET A 101 25.64 -2.05 -15.71
C MET A 101 25.53 -0.55 -16.01
N ASN A 102 26.05 -0.08 -17.16
CA ASN A 102 26.05 1.36 -17.44
C ASN A 102 24.64 1.86 -17.77
N ARG A 103 23.82 1.03 -18.41
CA ARG A 103 22.42 1.34 -18.72
C ARG A 103 21.59 1.41 -17.44
N VAL A 104 21.78 0.42 -16.53
CA VAL A 104 21.10 0.39 -15.22
C VAL A 104 21.50 1.59 -14.37
N LYS A 105 22.80 1.96 -14.35
CA LYS A 105 23.26 3.17 -13.63
C LYS A 105 22.66 4.45 -14.18
N ALA A 106 22.64 4.60 -15.52
CA ALA A 106 22.08 5.77 -16.17
C ALA A 106 20.58 5.92 -15.86
N GLU A 107 19.83 4.82 -15.92
CA GLU A 107 18.41 4.83 -15.63
C GLU A 107 18.12 5.09 -14.14
N LEU A 108 18.91 4.51 -13.24
CA LEU A 108 18.79 4.78 -11.81
C LEU A 108 19.04 6.26 -11.48
N ALA A 109 20.03 6.90 -12.14
CA ALA A 109 20.30 8.32 -11.98
C ALA A 109 19.19 9.19 -12.61
N ARG A 110 18.65 8.82 -13.77
CA ARG A 110 17.55 9.54 -14.42
C ARG A 110 16.31 9.56 -13.53
N THR A 111 15.91 8.40 -13.03
CA THR A 111 14.76 8.29 -12.13
C THR A 111 14.97 8.95 -10.77
N GLU A 112 16.22 9.15 -10.34
CA GLU A 112 16.54 9.95 -9.15
C GLU A 112 16.17 11.41 -9.35
N LEU A 113 16.58 11.99 -10.49
CA LEU A 113 16.28 13.38 -10.82
C LEU A 113 14.76 13.59 -10.94
N GLU A 114 14.06 12.71 -11.67
CA GLU A 114 12.61 12.78 -11.80
C GLU A 114 11.90 12.71 -10.44
N LEU A 115 12.38 11.85 -9.54
CA LEU A 115 11.81 11.71 -8.21
C LEU A 115 12.09 12.93 -7.33
N LEU A 116 13.30 13.51 -7.40
CA LEU A 116 13.65 14.74 -6.69
C LEU A 116 12.81 15.93 -7.16
N ASP A 117 12.61 16.06 -8.48
CA ASP A 117 11.74 17.09 -9.06
C ASP A 117 10.30 16.93 -8.54
N MET A 118 9.77 15.70 -8.54
CA MET A 118 8.42 15.41 -7.99
C MET A 118 8.30 15.73 -6.50
N LEU A 119 9.33 15.43 -5.70
CA LEU A 119 9.35 15.75 -4.27
C LEU A 119 9.38 17.26 -4.03
N GLU A 120 10.22 17.99 -4.78
CA GLU A 120 10.33 19.45 -4.70
C GLU A 120 9.01 20.13 -5.07
N GLU A 121 8.34 19.69 -6.15
CA GLU A 121 7.04 20.20 -6.57
C GLU A 121 5.95 20.01 -5.50
N ASN A 122 6.04 18.95 -4.70
CA ASN A 122 5.09 18.64 -3.63
C ASN A 122 5.55 19.13 -2.26
N GLY A 123 6.67 19.86 -2.15
CA GLY A 123 7.19 20.40 -0.89
C GLY A 123 7.70 19.33 0.08
N ILE A 124 8.01 18.13 -0.40
CA ILE A 124 8.52 17.00 0.37
C ILE A 124 10.05 17.06 0.38
N THR A 125 10.66 17.19 1.55
CA THR A 125 12.12 17.36 1.69
C THR A 125 12.86 16.08 2.06
N ASP A 126 12.15 15.01 2.42
CA ASP A 126 12.74 13.73 2.85
C ASP A 126 11.98 12.53 2.30
N PHE A 127 12.70 11.51 1.84
CA PHE A 127 12.13 10.25 1.38
C PHE A 127 11.35 9.50 2.46
N SER A 128 11.71 9.65 3.73
CA SER A 128 10.98 9.05 4.84
C SER A 128 9.55 9.59 4.97
N ALA A 129 9.30 10.82 4.52
CA ALA A 129 7.98 11.42 4.52
C ALA A 129 7.02 10.78 3.48
N LEU A 130 7.55 10.07 2.47
CA LEU A 130 6.72 9.34 1.49
C LEU A 130 5.97 8.15 2.12
N HIS A 131 6.50 7.59 3.19
CA HIS A 131 5.89 6.46 3.90
C HIS A 131 5.16 6.86 5.18
N GLY A 132 5.10 8.17 5.49
CA GLY A 132 4.66 8.63 6.79
C GLY A 132 5.64 8.22 7.92
N ASP A 133 5.52 8.77 9.10
CA ASP A 133 6.13 8.16 10.28
C ASP A 133 5.62 6.72 10.40
N GLU A 134 6.54 5.75 10.61
CA GLU A 134 6.23 4.33 10.90
C GLU A 134 5.45 4.18 12.23
N LYS A 135 4.37 4.90 12.39
CA LYS A 135 3.27 4.50 13.23
C LYS A 135 2.43 3.60 12.34
N ASP A 136 2.20 2.38 12.77
CA ASP A 136 1.39 1.33 12.15
C ASP A 136 -0.01 1.84 11.74
N LEU A 137 -0.06 2.76 10.80
CA LEU A 137 -1.23 3.02 9.98
C LEU A 137 -1.30 1.82 9.05
N GLY A 138 -2.24 0.92 9.24
CA GLY A 138 -2.37 -0.35 8.53
C GLY A 138 -2.09 -0.30 7.02
N ASP A 139 -2.10 -1.41 6.34
CA ASP A 139 -1.85 -1.47 4.89
C ASP A 139 -2.77 -0.45 4.17
N PRO A 140 -2.23 0.53 3.40
CA PRO A 140 -3.04 1.52 2.68
C PRO A 140 -4.15 0.91 1.82
N GLN A 141 -3.93 -0.28 1.25
CA GLN A 141 -4.95 -1.00 0.50
C GLN A 141 -6.11 -1.45 1.39
N ILE A 142 -5.80 -1.84 2.63
CA ILE A 142 -6.81 -2.22 3.62
C ILE A 142 -7.61 -0.99 4.03
N LEU A 143 -6.94 0.15 4.24
CA LEU A 143 -7.59 1.41 4.58
C LEU A 143 -8.56 1.85 3.47
N ASP A 144 -8.10 1.86 2.20
CA ASP A 144 -8.92 2.24 1.05
C ASP A 144 -10.15 1.33 0.90
N ILE A 145 -9.97 0.02 1.08
CA ILE A 145 -11.07 -0.96 1.01
C ILE A 145 -12.07 -0.71 2.14
N VAL A 146 -11.60 -0.51 3.38
CA VAL A 146 -12.49 -0.29 4.53
C VAL A 146 -13.23 1.03 4.39
N LEU A 147 -12.57 2.11 3.95
CA LEU A 147 -13.22 3.41 3.68
C LEU A 147 -14.29 3.28 2.60
N PHE A 148 -13.99 2.58 1.50
CA PHE A 148 -14.97 2.33 0.44
C PHE A 148 -16.23 1.60 0.95
N VAL A 149 -16.06 0.57 1.81
CA VAL A 149 -17.21 -0.14 2.41
C VAL A 149 -17.99 0.76 3.36
N ILE A 150 -17.31 1.62 4.12
CA ILE A 150 -17.98 2.61 4.99
C ILE A 150 -18.84 3.56 4.15
N ASP A 151 -18.29 4.09 3.07
CA ASP A 151 -19.02 5.00 2.17
C ASP A 151 -20.24 4.31 1.52
N ASP A 152 -20.09 3.04 1.13
CA ASP A 152 -21.18 2.24 0.56
C ASP A 152 -22.30 1.98 1.59
N LEU A 153 -21.93 1.59 2.82
CA LEU A 153 -22.87 1.40 3.92
C LEU A 153 -23.56 2.70 4.34
N ASP A 154 -22.87 3.85 4.29
CA ASP A 154 -23.46 5.16 4.56
C ASP A 154 -24.46 5.56 3.46
N ALA A 155 -24.09 5.36 2.19
CA ALA A 155 -24.96 5.62 1.05
C ALA A 155 -26.23 4.74 1.06
N GLU A 156 -26.12 3.51 1.56
CA GLU A 156 -27.27 2.60 1.72
C GLU A 156 -28.08 2.83 3.02
N GLY A 157 -27.62 3.73 3.90
CA GLY A 157 -28.26 4.00 5.19
C GLY A 157 -28.16 2.84 6.19
N LYS A 158 -27.14 1.99 6.06
CA LYS A 158 -26.90 0.80 6.89
C LYS A 158 -25.94 1.00 8.05
N ILE A 159 -25.61 2.26 8.37
CA ILE A 159 -24.84 2.60 9.56
C ILE A 159 -25.81 3.06 10.65
N TYR A 160 -25.82 2.34 11.74
CA TYR A 160 -26.76 2.54 12.85
C TYR A 160 -26.06 3.06 14.10
N CYS A 161 -26.77 3.87 14.86
CA CYS A 161 -26.29 4.45 16.12
C CYS A 161 -27.48 4.78 17.04
N ARG A 162 -27.23 5.38 18.19
CA ARG A 162 -28.29 5.74 19.16
C ARG A 162 -29.35 6.69 18.58
N CYS A 163 -28.98 7.58 17.67
CA CYS A 163 -29.90 8.51 17.02
C CYS A 163 -30.47 8.00 15.69
N HIS A 164 -29.95 6.89 15.19
CA HIS A 164 -30.41 6.19 13.98
C HIS A 164 -30.37 4.69 14.22
N PRO A 165 -31.36 4.14 14.97
CA PRO A 165 -31.37 2.74 15.37
C PRO A 165 -31.69 1.83 14.17
N ASP A 166 -31.19 0.58 14.21
CA ASP A 166 -31.50 -0.45 13.23
C ASP A 166 -32.99 -0.83 13.31
N PRO A 167 -33.78 -0.65 12.24
CA PRO A 167 -35.19 -1.00 12.23
C PRO A 167 -35.44 -2.51 12.36
N ALA A 168 -34.46 -3.35 12.13
CA ALA A 168 -34.56 -4.81 12.24
C ALA A 168 -34.42 -5.31 13.68
N LEU A 169 -33.93 -4.48 14.62
CA LEU A 169 -33.82 -4.86 16.03
C LEU A 169 -35.11 -4.49 16.79
N GLU A 170 -35.66 -5.44 17.58
CA GLU A 170 -36.91 -5.27 18.32
C GLU A 170 -36.93 -4.08 19.30
N ASP A 171 -35.75 -3.61 19.76
CA ASP A 171 -35.56 -2.46 20.64
C ASP A 171 -35.31 -1.14 19.88
N GLY A 172 -35.45 -1.12 18.57
CA GLY A 172 -35.05 -0.05 17.64
C GLY A 172 -35.91 1.22 17.67
N LYS A 173 -36.41 1.63 18.84
CA LYS A 173 -36.98 2.98 19.01
C LYS A 173 -35.88 3.92 19.51
N PRO A 174 -35.61 5.04 18.78
CA PRO A 174 -34.70 6.04 19.27
C PRO A 174 -35.19 6.51 20.65
N SER A 175 -34.29 6.64 21.62
CA SER A 175 -34.63 7.28 22.88
C SER A 175 -35.18 8.68 22.55
N ALA A 176 -36.23 9.12 23.24
CA ALA A 176 -36.89 10.41 22.98
C ALA A 176 -35.92 11.61 23.03
N GLU A 177 -34.76 11.44 23.62
CA GLU A 177 -33.71 12.45 23.77
C GLU A 177 -32.92 12.68 22.48
N TRP A 178 -32.88 11.69 21.56
CA TRP A 178 -32.10 11.72 20.31
C TRP A 178 -32.96 11.60 19.05
N ALA A 179 -34.29 11.61 19.19
CA ALA A 179 -35.21 11.57 18.06
C ALA A 179 -35.08 12.91 17.26
N ILE A 180 -34.47 12.83 16.07
CA ILE A 180 -34.44 13.96 15.15
C ILE A 180 -35.76 13.94 14.38
N PRO A 181 -36.46 15.09 14.27
CA PRO A 181 -37.61 15.19 13.36
C PRO A 181 -37.17 14.82 11.93
N ASP A 182 -37.99 14.02 11.23
CA ASP A 182 -37.73 13.59 9.85
C ASP A 182 -37.41 14.74 8.87
N GLU A 183 -37.83 15.95 9.18
CA GLU A 183 -37.55 17.15 8.38
C GLU A 183 -36.11 17.66 8.49
N ALA A 184 -35.36 17.28 9.54
CA ALA A 184 -33.95 17.67 9.70
C ALA A 184 -32.98 16.70 8.98
N ALA A 185 -33.44 15.54 8.56
CA ALA A 185 -32.66 14.52 7.87
C ALA A 185 -32.44 14.82 6.37
N THR A 186 -33.20 15.76 5.79
CA THR A 186 -33.19 16.03 4.34
C THR A 186 -32.50 17.32 3.92
N ASP A 187 -32.02 18.15 4.85
CA ASP A 187 -31.54 19.50 4.54
C ASP A 187 -30.08 19.76 4.99
N SER A 188 -29.21 18.77 4.90
CA SER A 188 -27.76 19.00 4.94
C SER A 188 -27.19 18.91 3.54
N PRO A 189 -26.98 20.02 2.83
CA PRO A 189 -26.16 20.03 1.66
C PRO A 189 -24.71 19.80 2.12
N GLU A 190 -24.08 18.73 1.63
CA GLU A 190 -22.65 18.47 1.74
C GLU A 190 -22.15 17.91 3.10
N GLY A 191 -22.44 16.65 3.42
CA GLY A 191 -21.69 15.94 4.45
C GLY A 191 -22.37 14.67 4.95
N SER A 192 -21.63 13.56 4.90
CA SER A 192 -21.99 12.33 5.59
C SER A 192 -22.34 12.61 7.07
N ARG A 193 -23.33 11.90 7.61
CA ARG A 193 -23.69 11.94 9.04
C ARG A 193 -22.55 11.44 9.93
N TYR A 194 -21.64 10.68 9.35
CA TYR A 194 -20.56 10.04 10.04
C TYR A 194 -19.21 10.64 9.63
N GLU A 195 -18.27 10.62 10.56
CA GLU A 195 -16.90 11.07 10.36
C GLU A 195 -15.96 9.90 10.56
N ALA A 196 -15.15 9.60 9.54
CA ALA A 196 -14.14 8.57 9.59
C ALA A 196 -12.78 9.21 9.86
N GLU A 197 -12.09 8.78 10.91
CA GLU A 197 -10.75 9.20 11.29
C GLU A 197 -9.82 7.99 11.31
N VAL A 198 -8.68 8.10 10.64
CA VAL A 198 -7.64 7.05 10.69
C VAL A 198 -6.86 7.21 12.00
N THR A 199 -6.83 6.15 12.80
CA THR A 199 -6.14 6.08 14.09
C THR A 199 -5.12 4.95 14.10
N ASP A 200 -4.26 4.90 15.11
CA ASP A 200 -3.25 3.84 15.27
C ASP A 200 -3.87 2.43 15.38
N ASP A 201 -5.12 2.32 15.84
CA ASP A 201 -5.85 1.05 16.01
C ASP A 201 -6.76 0.70 14.80
N GLY A 202 -6.83 1.55 13.78
CA GLY A 202 -7.68 1.38 12.61
C GLY A 202 -8.49 2.62 12.25
N ILE A 203 -9.65 2.44 11.60
CA ILE A 203 -10.55 3.54 11.24
C ILE A 203 -11.60 3.71 12.34
N LYS A 204 -11.59 4.86 13.00
CA LYS A 204 -12.61 5.26 13.95
C LYS A 204 -13.73 5.98 13.22
N LEU A 205 -14.93 5.39 13.24
CA LEU A 205 -16.12 6.01 12.71
C LEU A 205 -16.94 6.61 13.84
N THR A 206 -17.32 7.88 13.73
CA THR A 206 -18.04 8.61 14.78
C THR A 206 -19.29 9.29 14.20
N CYS A 207 -20.43 9.11 14.84
CA CYS A 207 -21.64 9.86 14.50
C CYS A 207 -21.52 11.30 14.97
N ARG A 208 -21.64 12.28 14.07
CA ARG A 208 -21.55 13.71 14.36
C ARG A 208 -22.70 14.24 15.25
N ILE A 209 -23.81 13.49 15.35
CA ILE A 209 -25.00 13.90 16.08
C ILE A 209 -24.97 13.40 17.52
N CYS A 210 -24.81 12.08 17.73
CA CYS A 210 -24.88 11.47 19.07
C CYS A 210 -23.54 11.08 19.67
N GLY A 211 -22.43 11.23 18.92
CA GLY A 211 -21.09 10.89 19.37
C GLY A 211 -20.81 9.39 19.51
N ALA A 212 -21.78 8.54 19.13
CA ALA A 212 -21.55 7.10 19.08
C ALA A 212 -20.40 6.79 18.13
N SER A 213 -19.48 5.90 18.50
CA SER A 213 -18.31 5.62 17.70
C SER A 213 -17.93 4.15 17.72
N ARG A 214 -17.24 3.71 16.67
CA ARG A 214 -16.66 2.35 16.57
C ARG A 214 -15.32 2.39 15.86
N VAL A 215 -14.36 1.62 16.35
CA VAL A 215 -13.08 1.42 15.68
C VAL A 215 -13.16 0.15 14.86
N ILE A 216 -12.82 0.27 13.57
CA ILE A 216 -12.74 -0.83 12.62
C ILE A 216 -11.25 -1.15 12.47
N PRO A 217 -10.77 -2.31 12.95
CA PRO A 217 -9.36 -2.64 12.90
C PRO A 217 -8.89 -2.85 11.45
N THR A 218 -7.73 -2.29 11.13
CA THR A 218 -7.09 -2.38 9.81
C THR A 218 -5.70 -3.01 9.87
N ASP A 219 -5.42 -3.71 10.97
CA ASP A 219 -4.15 -4.36 11.28
C ASP A 219 -3.84 -5.55 10.38
N SER A 220 -4.85 -6.16 9.78
CA SER A 220 -4.68 -7.34 8.94
C SER A 220 -5.72 -7.44 7.83
N MET A 221 -5.35 -8.11 6.73
CA MET A 221 -6.28 -8.44 5.63
C MET A 221 -7.46 -9.30 6.13
N LEU A 222 -7.28 -10.07 7.19
CA LEU A 222 -8.35 -10.89 7.77
C LEU A 222 -9.41 -10.02 8.46
N SER A 223 -9.00 -8.98 9.19
CA SER A 223 -9.89 -8.01 9.84
C SER A 223 -10.68 -7.23 8.80
N ALA A 224 -10.02 -6.77 7.72
CA ALA A 224 -10.67 -6.11 6.60
C ALA A 224 -11.65 -7.04 5.87
N HIS A 225 -11.28 -8.31 5.63
CA HIS A 225 -12.14 -9.27 4.96
C HIS A 225 -13.40 -9.60 5.78
N ALA A 226 -13.31 -9.63 7.09
CA ALA A 226 -14.48 -9.78 7.96
C ALA A 226 -15.42 -8.58 7.83
N PHE A 227 -14.88 -7.36 7.68
CA PHE A 227 -15.65 -6.14 7.50
C PHE A 227 -16.25 -6.01 6.08
N LEU A 228 -15.56 -6.49 5.04
CA LEU A 228 -16.05 -6.50 3.65
C LEU A 228 -17.37 -7.26 3.46
N ASN A 229 -17.67 -8.21 4.35
CA ASN A 229 -18.89 -9.00 4.32
C ASN A 229 -19.93 -8.50 5.34
N ALA A 230 -19.73 -7.32 5.92
CA ALA A 230 -20.68 -6.74 6.86
C ALA A 230 -21.88 -6.15 6.11
N ASP A 231 -23.09 -6.63 6.40
CA ASP A 231 -24.33 -6.10 5.84
C ASP A 231 -24.76 -4.78 6.50
N SER A 232 -24.24 -4.47 7.66
CA SER A 232 -24.55 -3.25 8.42
C SER A 232 -23.46 -2.95 9.45
N LEU A 233 -23.39 -1.71 9.93
CA LEU A 233 -22.46 -1.24 10.94
C LEU A 233 -23.20 -0.57 12.11
N HIS A 234 -22.91 -1.00 13.34
CA HIS A 234 -23.49 -0.44 14.55
C HIS A 234 -22.44 0.32 15.35
N LEU A 235 -22.72 1.58 15.66
CA LEU A 235 -21.90 2.45 16.52
C LEU A 235 -22.44 2.44 17.97
N GLU A 236 -21.54 2.38 18.93
CA GLU A 236 -21.85 2.30 20.37
C GLU A 236 -21.53 3.61 21.13
#